data_3f92942e243e1acd9714a68dc08e7e2e
#
_entry.id   3f92942e243e1acd9714a68dc08e7e2e
#
_cell.length_a   1.000
_cell.length_b   1.000
_cell.length_c   1.000
_cell.angle_alpha   90.00
_cell.angle_beta   90.00
_cell.angle_gamma   90.00
#
_symmetry.space_group_name_H-M   'P 1'
#
loop_
_entity.id
_entity.type
_entity.pdbx_description
1 polymer ?
#
loop_
_entity_poly.entity_id
_entity_poly.type
_entity_poly.pdbx_seq_one_letter_code
_entity_poly.pdbx_strand_id
1 'polypeptide(L)' 'MEPAELRKNLKKKLADITDLDIRKVIDDYIHVERDRQILKRRYCDGIHLEPLAEEFELTPKQVRNIIVKHEAVLFKHLK' A
#
# COMPACT_ATOMS: atom_id res chain seq x y z
N MET A 1 -3.12 -13.39 19.55
CA MET A 1 -4.05 -13.10 18.46
C MET A 1 -3.66 -13.84 17.20
N GLU A 2 -4.61 -14.45 16.55
CA GLU A 2 -4.37 -15.19 15.33
C GLU A 2 -4.00 -14.26 14.18
N PRO A 3 -2.98 -14.60 13.38
CA PRO A 3 -2.64 -13.79 12.22
C PRO A 3 -3.79 -13.57 11.25
N ALA A 4 -4.67 -14.55 11.12
CA ALA A 4 -5.85 -14.44 10.26
C ALA A 4 -6.82 -13.38 10.75
N GLU A 5 -7.00 -13.26 12.07
CA GLU A 5 -7.85 -12.22 12.65
C GLU A 5 -7.28 -10.84 12.43
N LEU A 6 -5.95 -10.72 12.57
CA LEU A 6 -5.27 -9.47 12.32
C LEU A 6 -5.47 -9.01 10.88
N ARG A 7 -5.36 -9.95 9.93
CA ARG A 7 -5.61 -9.65 8.52
C ARG A 7 -7.05 -9.23 8.27
N LYS A 8 -8.00 -9.89 8.90
CA LYS A 8 -9.42 -9.54 8.79
C LYS A 8 -9.67 -8.13 9.28
N ASN A 9 -9.12 -7.77 10.43
CA ASN A 9 -9.29 -6.45 11.00
C ASN A 9 -8.68 -5.36 10.12
N LEU A 10 -7.50 -5.60 9.55
CA LEU A 10 -6.87 -4.68 8.64
C LEU A 10 -7.68 -4.52 7.36
N LYS A 11 -8.16 -5.62 6.81
CA LYS A 11 -8.96 -5.61 5.60
C LYS A 11 -10.26 -4.85 5.79
N LYS A 12 -10.94 -5.07 6.93
CA LYS A 12 -12.16 -4.37 7.27
C LYS A 12 -11.91 -2.87 7.46
N LYS A 13 -10.81 -2.52 8.12
CA LYS A 13 -10.44 -1.13 8.34
C LYS A 13 -10.15 -0.42 7.00
N LEU A 14 -9.48 -1.11 6.08
CA LEU A 14 -9.21 -0.55 4.75
C LEU A 14 -10.48 -0.42 3.91
N ALA A 15 -11.44 -1.33 4.09
CA ALA A 15 -12.71 -1.28 3.36
C ALA A 15 -13.53 -0.04 3.72
N ASP A 16 -13.37 0.49 4.94
CA ASP A 16 -14.06 1.69 5.39
C ASP A 16 -13.38 2.98 4.93
N ILE A 17 -12.23 2.87 4.27
CA ILE A 17 -11.45 4.01 3.81
C ILE A 17 -11.56 4.12 2.29
N THR A 18 -11.87 5.33 1.80
CA THR A 18 -12.02 5.54 0.36
C THR A 18 -10.67 5.61 -0.35
N ASP A 19 -10.67 5.38 -1.67
CA ASP A 19 -9.47 5.51 -2.50
C ASP A 19 -8.91 6.94 -2.42
N LEU A 20 -9.77 7.93 -2.30
CA LEU A 20 -9.34 9.32 -2.16
C LEU A 20 -8.54 9.53 -0.88
N ASP A 21 -8.97 8.93 0.22
CA ASP A 21 -8.25 9.02 1.49
C ASP A 21 -6.87 8.39 1.38
N ILE A 22 -6.79 7.22 0.75
CA ILE A 22 -5.51 6.53 0.55
C ILE A 22 -4.57 7.36 -0.32
N ARG A 23 -5.07 7.89 -1.43
CA ARG A 23 -4.29 8.72 -2.35
C ARG A 23 -3.77 9.98 -1.66
N LYS A 24 -4.61 10.61 -0.84
CA LYS A 24 -4.23 11.82 -0.12
C LYS A 24 -3.10 11.55 0.86
N VAL A 25 -3.19 10.47 1.63
CA VAL A 25 -2.13 10.10 2.57
C VAL A 25 -0.83 9.79 1.83
N ILE A 26 -0.92 9.06 0.73
CA ILE A 26 0.26 8.76 -0.08
C ILE A 26 0.92 10.05 -0.58
N ASP A 27 0.13 10.96 -1.11
CA ASP A 27 0.66 12.23 -1.64
C ASP A 27 1.25 13.12 -0.54
N ASP A 28 0.64 13.11 0.65
CA ASP A 28 1.09 13.96 1.75
C ASP A 28 2.34 13.44 2.46
N TYR A 29 2.48 12.12 2.58
CA TYR A 29 3.52 11.53 3.43
C TYR A 29 4.58 10.72 2.68
N ILE A 30 4.36 10.36 1.44
CA ILE A 30 5.33 9.62 0.63
C ILE A 30 5.91 10.57 -0.41
N HIS A 31 7.23 10.80 -0.33
CA HIS A 31 7.86 11.83 -1.15
C HIS A 31 8.55 11.33 -2.42
N VAL A 32 8.75 10.01 -2.54
CA VAL A 32 9.36 9.43 -3.74
C VAL A 32 8.26 9.09 -4.74
N GLU A 33 8.31 9.68 -5.92
CA GLU A 33 7.27 9.51 -6.95
C GLU A 33 7.07 8.05 -7.33
N ARG A 34 8.15 7.30 -7.51
CA ARG A 34 8.06 5.87 -7.81
C ARG A 34 7.29 5.12 -6.73
N ASP A 35 7.60 5.40 -5.47
CA ASP A 35 6.94 4.74 -4.33
C ASP A 35 5.47 5.13 -4.25
N ARG A 36 5.14 6.39 -4.53
CA ARG A 36 3.74 6.85 -4.61
C ARG A 36 2.95 6.04 -5.62
N GLN A 37 3.51 5.87 -6.82
CA GLN A 37 2.85 5.13 -7.90
C GLN A 37 2.65 3.66 -7.50
N ILE A 38 3.67 3.04 -6.94
CA ILE A 38 3.58 1.64 -6.50
C ILE A 38 2.48 1.47 -5.46
N LEU A 39 2.42 2.35 -4.47
CA LEU A 39 1.42 2.28 -3.41
C LEU A 39 0.00 2.52 -3.94
N LYS A 40 -0.18 3.49 -4.82
CA LYS A 40 -1.48 3.75 -5.43
C LYS A 40 -1.96 2.56 -6.25
N ARG A 41 -1.07 1.96 -7.06
CA ARG A 41 -1.42 0.79 -7.86
C ARG A 41 -1.77 -0.39 -6.96
N ARG A 42 -1.03 -0.57 -5.88
CA ARG A 42 -1.26 -1.68 -4.95
C ARG A 42 -2.57 -1.54 -4.18
N TYR A 43 -2.80 -0.38 -3.57
CA TYR A 43 -3.93 -0.19 -2.67
C TYR A 43 -5.21 0.29 -3.36
N CYS A 44 -5.11 1.10 -4.38
CA CYS A 44 -6.28 1.62 -5.09
C CYS A 44 -6.71 0.73 -6.25
N ASP A 45 -5.75 0.25 -7.03
CA ASP A 45 -6.04 -0.57 -8.21
C ASP A 45 -5.98 -2.08 -7.93
N GLY A 46 -5.46 -2.48 -6.76
CA GLY A 46 -5.43 -3.88 -6.38
C GLY A 46 -4.46 -4.76 -7.17
N ILE A 47 -3.39 -4.17 -7.71
CA ILE A 47 -2.44 -4.90 -8.54
C ILE A 47 -1.47 -5.70 -7.67
N HIS A 48 -1.19 -6.94 -8.06
CA HIS A 48 -0.30 -7.82 -7.34
C HIS A 48 1.18 -7.42 -7.51
N LEU A 49 2.05 -7.99 -6.66
CA LEU A 49 3.46 -7.63 -6.63
C LEU A 49 4.20 -7.92 -7.95
N GLU A 50 3.91 -9.06 -8.55
CA GLU A 50 4.59 -9.45 -9.78
C GLU A 50 4.34 -8.49 -10.96
N PRO A 51 3.07 -8.15 -11.29
CA PRO A 51 2.80 -7.15 -12.31
C PRO A 51 3.39 -5.78 -11.98
N LEU A 52 3.36 -5.38 -10.70
CA LEU A 52 3.96 -4.13 -10.28
C LEU A 52 5.47 -4.12 -10.51
N ALA A 53 6.14 -5.22 -10.18
CA ALA A 53 7.58 -5.35 -10.38
C ALA A 53 7.92 -5.19 -11.86
N GLU A 54 7.18 -5.82 -12.74
CA GLU A 54 7.38 -5.68 -14.18
C GLU A 54 7.18 -4.23 -14.65
N GLU A 55 6.12 -3.60 -14.18
CA GLU A 55 5.80 -2.21 -14.57
C GLU A 55 6.91 -1.24 -14.19
N PHE A 56 7.52 -1.42 -13.04
CA PHE A 56 8.55 -0.51 -12.52
C PHE A 56 9.98 -1.04 -12.70
N GLU A 57 10.14 -2.14 -13.42
CA GLU A 57 11.45 -2.77 -13.67
C GLU A 57 12.17 -3.13 -12.38
N LEU A 58 11.42 -3.66 -11.43
CA LEU A 58 11.91 -4.11 -10.13
C LEU A 58 11.63 -5.60 -9.94
N THR A 59 12.22 -6.19 -8.91
CA THR A 59 11.86 -7.55 -8.50
C THR A 59 10.64 -7.49 -7.57
N PRO A 60 9.85 -8.58 -7.47
CA PRO A 60 8.75 -8.62 -6.51
C PRO A 60 9.20 -8.35 -5.07
N LYS A 61 10.39 -8.83 -4.72
CA LYS A 61 10.96 -8.58 -3.39
C LYS A 61 11.21 -7.08 -3.14
N GLN A 62 11.73 -6.38 -4.15
CA GLN A 62 11.95 -4.94 -4.04
C GLN A 62 10.64 -4.17 -3.89
N VAL A 63 9.62 -4.55 -4.66
CA VAL A 63 8.29 -3.93 -4.56
C VAL A 63 7.71 -4.17 -3.16
N ARG A 64 7.81 -5.41 -2.68
CA ARG A 64 7.34 -5.75 -1.34
C ARG A 64 8.03 -4.90 -0.26
N ASN A 65 9.36 -4.74 -0.37
CA ASN A 65 10.11 -3.95 0.59
C ASN A 65 9.68 -2.49 0.60
N ILE A 66 9.39 -1.93 -0.58
CA ILE A 66 8.90 -0.57 -0.70
C ILE A 66 7.54 -0.43 -0.01
N ILE A 67 6.63 -1.37 -0.27
CA ILE A 67 5.30 -1.36 0.32
C ILE A 67 5.39 -1.48 1.85
N VAL A 68 6.15 -2.43 2.36
CA VAL A 68 6.31 -2.65 3.80
C VAL A 68 6.92 -1.43 4.47
N LYS A 69 7.90 -0.81 3.83
CA LYS A 69 8.55 0.39 4.36
C LYS A 69 7.55 1.51 4.62
N HIS A 70 6.58 1.71 3.73
CA HIS A 70 5.63 2.80 3.83
C HIS A 70 4.31 2.41 4.52
N GLU A 71 4.09 1.12 4.74
CA GLU A 71 2.86 0.62 5.32
C GLU A 71 2.55 1.21 6.69
N ALA A 72 3.57 1.30 7.54
CA ALA A 72 3.41 1.87 8.87
C ALA A 72 2.95 3.33 8.82
N VAL A 73 3.50 4.10 7.89
CA VAL A 73 3.13 5.50 7.70
C VAL A 73 1.67 5.60 7.24
N LEU A 74 1.28 4.77 6.28
CA LEU A 74 -0.09 4.77 5.77
C LEU A 74 -1.10 4.45 6.87
N PHE A 75 -0.88 3.37 7.60
CA PHE A 75 -1.82 2.95 8.63
C PHE A 75 -1.87 3.92 9.82
N LYS A 76 -0.79 4.62 10.09
CA LYS A 76 -0.77 5.64 11.13
C LYS A 76 -1.69 6.81 10.78
N HIS A 77 -1.80 7.16 9.51
CA HIS A 77 -2.55 8.33 9.06
C HIS A 77 -3.92 8.02 8.45
N LEU A 78 -4.22 6.75 8.21
CA LEU A 78 -5.52 6.29 7.72
C LEU A 78 -6.39 5.84 8.90
N LYS A 79 -7.09 6.74 9.49
CA LYS A 79 -7.99 6.41 10.60
C LYS A 79 -9.42 6.74 10.29
#